data_80a9c4655a857d2b10fe12ebc3b118fe
#
_entry.id   80a9c4655a857d2b10fe12ebc3b118fe
#
_cell.length_a   1.000
_cell.length_b   1.000
_cell.length_c   1.000
_cell.angle_alpha   90.00
_cell.angle_beta   90.00
_cell.angle_gamma   90.00
#
_symmetry.space_group_name_H-M   'P 1'
#
loop_
_entity.id
_entity.type
_entity.pdbx_description
1 polymer ?
#
loop_
_entity_poly.entity_id
_entity_poly.type
_entity_poly.pdbx_seq_one_letter_code
_entity_poly.pdbx_strand_id
1 'polypeptide(L)'
;IILLTAVYRKQGKDTWRVWKNKRHAIRMILYGVIGIAACQMTYYMAVDDSNAGIATVLQYTAPVMIMIYLAIRNRKMPNCTELTALFLAFAGTVLLATHGNLTELSISKITLVLGLLSAVATVFYNLLPGELMNEYGTFEIVGWAMLVSGILLLPVVRPWTIQGIIWDW
;
A
#
# COMPACT_ATOMS: atom_id res chain seq x y z
N ILE A 1 -5.23 -6.41 -15.86
CA ILE A 1 -4.13 -6.68 -16.81
C ILE A 1 -4.64 -7.12 -18.16
N ILE A 2 -5.57 -8.06 -18.29
CA ILE A 2 -6.10 -8.53 -19.59
C ILE A 2 -6.61 -7.35 -20.43
N LEU A 3 -7.47 -6.50 -19.87
CA LEU A 3 -7.97 -5.29 -20.52
C LEU A 3 -6.85 -4.31 -20.86
N LEU A 4 -5.92 -4.10 -19.93
CA LEU A 4 -4.76 -3.23 -20.12
C LEU A 4 -3.88 -3.72 -21.27
N THR A 5 -3.57 -5.02 -21.30
CA THR A 5 -2.80 -5.64 -22.38
C THR A 5 -3.50 -5.48 -23.74
N ALA A 6 -4.82 -5.63 -23.78
CA ALA A 6 -5.60 -5.44 -24.99
C ALA A 6 -5.58 -3.99 -25.50
N VAL A 7 -5.72 -3.01 -24.59
CA VAL A 7 -5.67 -1.58 -24.90
C VAL A 7 -4.27 -1.16 -25.37
N TYR A 8 -3.22 -1.57 -24.65
CA TYR A 8 -1.83 -1.22 -24.97
C TYR A 8 -1.35 -1.87 -26.28
N ARG A 9 -1.82 -3.10 -26.56
CA ARG A 9 -1.53 -3.78 -27.83
C ARG A 9 -2.13 -3.04 -29.02
N LYS A 10 -3.34 -2.44 -28.88
CA LYS A 10 -3.92 -1.56 -29.88
C LYS A 10 -3.11 -0.27 -30.09
N GLN A 11 -2.37 0.20 -29.09
CA GLN A 11 -1.52 1.37 -29.14
C GLN A 11 -0.06 1.05 -29.57
N GLY A 12 0.24 -0.21 -29.93
CA GLY A 12 1.58 -0.64 -30.31
C GLY A 12 2.59 -0.67 -29.16
N LYS A 13 2.12 -0.63 -27.89
CA LYS A 13 2.97 -0.69 -26.70
C LYS A 13 3.05 -2.12 -26.17
N ASP A 14 4.27 -2.57 -25.87
CA ASP A 14 4.55 -3.91 -25.35
C ASP A 14 4.55 -3.89 -23.82
N THR A 15 3.47 -4.40 -23.20
CA THR A 15 3.28 -4.48 -21.74
C THR A 15 4.28 -5.43 -21.06
N TRP A 16 4.96 -6.27 -21.84
CA TRP A 16 5.98 -7.20 -21.32
C TRP A 16 7.38 -6.57 -21.23
N ARG A 17 7.52 -5.33 -21.64
CA ARG A 17 8.79 -4.63 -21.72
C ARG A 17 9.51 -4.55 -20.37
N VAL A 18 8.77 -4.41 -19.27
CA VAL A 18 9.32 -4.38 -17.90
C VAL A 18 10.04 -5.69 -17.53
N TRP A 19 9.57 -6.84 -18.04
CA TRP A 19 10.15 -8.15 -17.75
C TRP A 19 11.40 -8.46 -18.57
N LYS A 20 11.66 -7.73 -19.65
CA LYS A 20 12.87 -7.89 -20.48
C LYS A 20 14.13 -7.37 -19.77
N ASN A 21 13.97 -6.44 -18.83
CA ASN A 21 15.08 -5.90 -18.04
C ASN A 21 15.06 -6.55 -16.65
N LYS A 22 16.06 -7.40 -16.36
CA LYS A 22 16.17 -8.12 -15.08
C LYS A 22 16.11 -7.20 -13.84
N ARG A 23 16.75 -6.00 -13.91
CA ARG A 23 16.75 -5.04 -12.81
C ARG A 23 15.36 -4.48 -12.56
N HIS A 24 14.62 -4.15 -13.61
CA HIS A 24 13.25 -3.62 -13.51
C HIS A 24 12.27 -4.72 -13.08
N ALA A 25 12.44 -5.96 -13.58
CA ALA A 25 11.65 -7.10 -13.15
C ALA A 25 11.81 -7.39 -11.64
N ILE A 26 13.04 -7.36 -11.10
CA ILE A 26 13.28 -7.54 -9.66
C ILE A 26 12.62 -6.41 -8.86
N ARG A 27 12.76 -5.15 -9.28
CA ARG A 27 12.10 -4.02 -8.60
C ARG A 27 10.58 -4.14 -8.64
N MET A 28 10.03 -4.62 -9.76
CA MET A 28 8.60 -4.88 -9.91
C MET A 28 8.13 -5.96 -8.93
N ILE A 29 8.86 -7.06 -8.82
CA ILE A 29 8.56 -8.14 -7.87
C ILE A 29 8.64 -7.60 -6.43
N LEU A 30 9.70 -6.87 -6.08
CA LEU A 30 9.85 -6.25 -4.76
C LEU A 30 8.69 -5.29 -4.46
N TYR A 31 8.26 -4.50 -5.44
CA TYR A 31 7.11 -3.62 -5.29
C TYR A 31 5.81 -4.41 -5.03
N GLY A 32 5.56 -5.49 -5.77
CA GLY A 32 4.39 -6.35 -5.55
C GLY A 32 4.41 -7.06 -4.20
N VAL A 33 5.59 -7.57 -3.78
CA VAL A 33 5.74 -8.35 -2.54
C VAL A 33 5.77 -7.44 -1.31
N ILE A 34 6.70 -6.49 -1.26
CA ILE A 34 6.93 -5.63 -0.08
C ILE A 34 5.94 -4.46 -0.06
N GLY A 35 5.74 -3.81 -1.21
CA GLY A 35 4.85 -2.67 -1.30
C GLY A 35 3.38 -3.05 -1.16
N ILE A 36 2.89 -4.01 -1.96
CA ILE A 36 1.46 -4.34 -1.98
C ILE A 36 1.12 -5.50 -1.04
N ALA A 37 1.72 -6.68 -1.22
CA ALA A 37 1.31 -7.87 -0.47
C ALA A 37 1.59 -7.72 1.04
N ALA A 38 2.79 -7.28 1.42
CA ALA A 38 3.12 -7.08 2.83
C ALA A 38 2.27 -5.98 3.48
N CYS A 39 2.03 -4.86 2.75
CA CYS A 39 1.16 -3.79 3.22
C CYS A 39 -0.26 -4.30 3.49
N GLN A 40 -0.86 -4.99 2.53
CA GLN A 40 -2.21 -5.54 2.66
C GLN A 40 -2.30 -6.55 3.80
N MET A 41 -1.35 -7.49 3.87
CA MET A 41 -1.37 -8.53 4.88
C MET A 41 -1.25 -7.97 6.29
N THR A 42 -0.26 -7.09 6.54
CA THR A 42 -0.06 -6.49 7.86
C THR A 42 -1.23 -5.58 8.26
N TYR A 43 -1.82 -4.86 7.30
CA TYR A 43 -3.00 -4.05 7.54
C TYR A 43 -4.20 -4.91 7.94
N TYR A 44 -4.53 -5.96 7.18
CA TYR A 44 -5.66 -6.83 7.53
C TYR A 44 -5.47 -7.57 8.84
N MET A 45 -4.25 -8.01 9.15
CA MET A 45 -3.94 -8.59 10.46
C MET A 45 -4.13 -7.57 11.60
N ALA A 46 -3.80 -6.30 11.38
CA ALA A 46 -4.05 -5.23 12.36
C ALA A 46 -5.56 -4.94 12.52
N VAL A 47 -6.33 -5.03 11.44
CA VAL A 47 -7.80 -4.91 11.47
C VAL A 47 -8.44 -6.06 12.25
N ASP A 48 -7.95 -7.28 12.05
CA ASP A 48 -8.45 -8.49 12.71
C ASP A 48 -8.18 -8.47 14.23
N ASP A 49 -7.00 -8.00 14.64
CA ASP A 49 -6.61 -7.89 16.07
C ASP A 49 -7.32 -6.73 16.80
N SER A 50 -7.83 -5.73 16.07
CA SER A 50 -8.41 -4.52 16.65
C SER A 50 -9.67 -4.09 15.91
N ASN A 51 -9.55 -3.08 15.05
CA ASN A 51 -10.57 -2.62 14.13
C ASN A 51 -9.95 -1.82 12.97
N ALA A 52 -10.74 -1.61 11.91
CA ALA A 52 -10.29 -0.88 10.73
C ALA A 52 -9.89 0.57 11.02
N GLY A 53 -10.54 1.23 11.99
CA GLY A 53 -10.24 2.59 12.38
C GLY A 53 -8.82 2.72 12.95
N ILE A 54 -8.48 1.92 13.94
CA ILE A 54 -7.17 1.92 14.60
C ILE A 54 -6.08 1.50 13.60
N ALA A 55 -6.30 0.44 12.83
CA ALA A 55 -5.35 0.00 11.80
C ALA A 55 -5.05 1.12 10.78
N THR A 56 -6.09 1.85 10.35
CA THR A 56 -5.96 2.98 9.42
C THR A 56 -5.18 4.14 10.05
N VAL A 57 -5.48 4.54 11.28
CA VAL A 57 -4.72 5.60 11.99
C VAL A 57 -3.24 5.27 12.05
N LEU A 58 -2.90 4.02 12.41
CA LEU A 58 -1.52 3.58 12.47
C LEU A 58 -0.85 3.59 11.08
N GLN A 59 -1.54 3.13 10.05
CA GLN A 59 -1.03 3.15 8.67
C GLN A 59 -0.82 4.59 8.17
N TYR A 60 -1.65 5.55 8.57
CA TYR A 60 -1.50 6.98 8.23
C TYR A 60 -0.28 7.66 8.88
N THR A 61 0.53 6.93 9.65
CA THR A 61 1.88 7.39 10.01
C THR A 61 2.85 7.32 8.81
N ALA A 62 2.51 6.57 7.75
CA ALA A 62 3.33 6.43 6.55
C ALA A 62 3.64 7.78 5.84
N PRO A 63 2.70 8.72 5.63
CA PRO A 63 3.01 10.03 5.06
C PRO A 63 4.03 10.82 5.88
N VAL A 64 4.00 10.70 7.22
CA VAL A 64 5.01 11.31 8.09
C VAL A 64 6.40 10.72 7.82
N MET A 65 6.48 9.39 7.74
CA MET A 65 7.73 8.68 7.44
C MET A 65 8.27 9.06 6.05
N ILE A 66 7.38 9.15 5.04
CA ILE A 66 7.74 9.57 3.67
C ILE A 66 8.29 10.99 3.68
N MET A 67 7.63 11.91 4.39
CA MET A 67 8.06 13.29 4.48
C MET A 67 9.44 13.42 5.13
N ILE A 68 9.68 12.70 6.24
CA ILE A 68 10.99 12.66 6.91
C ILE A 68 12.05 12.10 5.96
N TYR A 69 11.75 10.97 5.28
CA TYR A 69 12.67 10.37 4.32
C TYR A 69 13.02 11.35 3.19
N LEU A 70 12.04 12.03 2.60
CA LEU A 70 12.27 12.99 1.51
C LEU A 70 13.03 14.23 1.99
N ALA A 71 12.77 14.72 3.21
CA ALA A 71 13.49 15.82 3.80
C ALA A 71 14.99 15.51 3.95
N ILE A 72 15.30 14.31 4.47
CA ILE A 72 16.69 13.84 4.62
C ILE A 72 17.33 13.64 3.25
N ARG A 73 16.66 12.96 2.33
CA ARG A 73 17.20 12.65 0.99
C ARG A 73 17.46 13.89 0.15
N ASN A 74 16.53 14.84 0.15
CA ASN A 74 16.60 16.05 -0.65
C ASN A 74 17.30 17.21 0.08
N ARG A 75 17.65 17.03 1.36
CA ARG A 75 18.24 18.07 2.24
C ARG A 75 17.41 19.35 2.25
N LYS A 76 16.09 19.21 2.16
CA LYS A 76 15.14 20.33 2.20
C LYS A 76 14.13 20.08 3.31
N MET A 77 13.93 21.08 4.17
CA MET A 77 12.88 21.01 5.18
C MET A 77 11.50 21.14 4.51
N PRO A 78 10.50 20.37 5.00
CA PRO A 78 9.13 20.51 4.53
C PRO A 78 8.59 21.92 4.78
N ASN A 79 7.76 22.40 3.87
CA ASN A 79 7.11 23.69 4.00
C ASN A 79 6.04 23.67 5.10
N CYS A 80 5.75 24.82 5.70
CA CYS A 80 4.68 24.94 6.69
C CYS A 80 3.32 24.45 6.15
N THR A 81 3.04 24.66 4.87
CA THR A 81 1.83 24.17 4.20
C THR A 81 1.77 22.64 4.16
N GLU A 82 2.90 21.98 3.90
CA GLU A 82 2.99 20.50 3.89
C GLU A 82 2.79 19.94 5.30
N LEU A 83 3.40 20.56 6.30
CA LEU A 83 3.25 20.18 7.71
C LEU A 83 1.79 20.37 8.19
N THR A 84 1.17 21.49 7.88
CA THR A 84 -0.23 21.74 8.26
C THR A 84 -1.19 20.79 7.56
N ALA A 85 -0.98 20.52 6.27
CA ALA A 85 -1.79 19.55 5.53
C ALA A 85 -1.66 18.14 6.12
N LEU A 86 -0.45 17.72 6.46
CA LEU A 86 -0.20 16.42 7.10
C LEU A 86 -0.87 16.32 8.47
N PHE A 87 -0.74 17.36 9.29
CA PHE A 87 -1.37 17.41 10.61
C PHE A 87 -2.90 17.34 10.51
N LEU A 88 -3.50 18.11 9.60
CA LEU A 88 -4.95 18.10 9.39
C LEU A 88 -5.45 16.73 8.87
N ALA A 89 -4.70 16.10 7.95
CA ALA A 89 -5.05 14.78 7.44
C ALA A 89 -4.98 13.72 8.55
N PHE A 90 -3.93 13.74 9.37
CA PHE A 90 -3.79 12.83 10.51
C PHE A 90 -4.88 13.03 11.56
N ALA A 91 -5.12 14.30 11.96
CA ALA A 91 -6.17 14.64 12.92
C ALA A 91 -7.57 14.24 12.42
N GLY A 92 -7.86 14.49 11.14
CA GLY A 92 -9.12 14.06 10.50
C GLY A 92 -9.28 12.54 10.52
N THR A 93 -8.21 11.79 10.24
CA THR A 93 -8.24 10.32 10.28
C THR A 93 -8.48 9.81 11.70
N VAL A 94 -7.83 10.40 12.70
CA VAL A 94 -8.05 10.04 14.12
C VAL A 94 -9.50 10.31 14.52
N LEU A 95 -10.04 11.49 14.19
CA LEU A 95 -11.44 11.84 14.50
C LEU A 95 -12.44 10.88 13.85
N LEU A 96 -12.23 10.52 12.58
CA LEU A 96 -13.08 9.57 11.88
C LEU A 96 -12.99 8.16 12.50
N ALA A 97 -11.77 7.71 12.80
CA ALA A 97 -11.52 6.37 13.34
C ALA A 97 -12.07 6.18 14.76
N THR A 98 -12.10 7.25 15.55
CA THR A 98 -12.56 7.23 16.94
C THR A 98 -14.00 7.68 17.13
N HIS A 99 -14.67 8.10 16.04
CA HIS A 99 -15.98 8.75 16.12
C HIS A 99 -16.02 9.91 17.16
N GLY A 100 -14.86 10.56 17.37
CA GLY A 100 -14.67 11.60 18.37
C GLY A 100 -14.46 11.12 19.82
N ASN A 101 -14.46 9.81 20.05
CA ASN A 101 -14.26 9.24 21.39
C ASN A 101 -12.87 8.61 21.53
N LEU A 102 -11.90 9.37 22.02
CA LEU A 102 -10.52 8.94 22.18
C LEU A 102 -10.33 7.86 23.28
N THR A 103 -11.32 7.66 24.16
CA THR A 103 -11.23 6.68 25.26
C THR A 103 -11.37 5.23 24.79
N GLU A 104 -11.91 5.01 23.59
CA GLU A 104 -12.06 3.69 22.99
C GLU A 104 -10.82 3.19 22.24
N LEU A 105 -9.74 3.96 22.20
CA LEU A 105 -8.47 3.57 21.60
C LEU A 105 -7.71 2.57 22.49
N SER A 106 -8.25 1.37 22.62
CA SER A 106 -7.53 0.24 23.22
C SER A 106 -6.63 -0.41 22.17
N ILE A 107 -5.37 0.02 22.10
CA ILE A 107 -4.40 -0.49 21.13
C ILE A 107 -3.59 -1.62 21.77
N SER A 108 -3.73 -2.83 21.26
CA SER A 108 -2.88 -3.94 21.68
C SER A 108 -1.44 -3.75 21.17
N LYS A 109 -0.46 -4.38 21.80
CA LYS A 109 0.93 -4.36 21.33
C LYS A 109 1.06 -4.97 19.93
N ILE A 110 0.24 -5.98 19.63
CA ILE A 110 0.21 -6.66 18.33
C ILE A 110 -0.32 -5.71 17.25
N THR A 111 -1.47 -5.07 17.50
CA THR A 111 -2.04 -4.06 16.60
C THR A 111 -1.06 -2.94 16.31
N LEU A 112 -0.35 -2.44 17.34
CA LEU A 112 0.63 -1.37 17.17
C LEU A 112 1.77 -1.80 16.24
N VAL A 113 2.35 -2.99 16.46
CA VAL A 113 3.43 -3.52 15.62
C VAL A 113 2.96 -3.76 14.19
N LEU A 114 1.80 -4.39 14.01
CA LEU A 114 1.25 -4.68 12.69
C LEU A 114 0.89 -3.40 11.92
N GLY A 115 0.27 -2.43 12.58
CA GLY A 115 -0.07 -1.14 11.99
C GLY A 115 1.16 -0.33 11.57
N LEU A 116 2.20 -0.31 12.40
CA LEU A 116 3.47 0.34 12.05
C LEU A 116 4.21 -0.41 10.95
N LEU A 117 4.19 -1.74 10.92
CA LEU A 117 4.73 -2.53 9.80
C LEU A 117 3.98 -2.22 8.50
N SER A 118 2.66 -2.10 8.57
CA SER A 118 1.83 -1.67 7.43
C SER A 118 2.21 -0.26 6.95
N ALA A 119 2.47 0.68 7.88
CA ALA A 119 2.95 2.01 7.54
C ALA A 119 4.31 1.96 6.83
N VAL A 120 5.27 1.18 7.32
CA VAL A 120 6.58 0.99 6.66
C VAL A 120 6.40 0.37 5.27
N ALA A 121 5.56 -0.65 5.12
CA ALA A 121 5.26 -1.25 3.82
C ALA A 121 4.61 -0.21 2.86
N THR A 122 3.75 0.67 3.38
CA THR A 122 3.17 1.79 2.62
C THR A 122 4.23 2.79 2.15
N VAL A 123 5.27 3.04 2.94
CA VAL A 123 6.42 3.85 2.49
C VAL A 123 7.09 3.21 1.28
N PHE A 124 7.37 1.91 1.33
CA PHE A 124 7.92 1.18 0.17
C PHE A 124 6.96 1.17 -1.02
N TYR A 125 5.67 1.00 -0.79
CA TYR A 125 4.63 1.10 -1.81
C TYR A 125 4.69 2.44 -2.56
N ASN A 126 4.94 3.54 -1.88
CA ASN A 126 5.00 4.87 -2.49
C ASN A 126 6.35 5.18 -3.15
N LEU A 127 7.47 4.70 -2.59
CA LEU A 127 8.81 5.09 -3.03
C LEU A 127 9.42 4.17 -4.09
N LEU A 128 9.13 2.85 -4.03
CA LEU A 128 9.73 1.87 -4.95
C LEU A 128 9.34 2.05 -6.42
N PRO A 129 8.06 2.32 -6.76
CA PRO A 129 7.63 2.29 -8.14
C PRO A 129 7.94 3.55 -8.94
N GLY A 130 8.42 4.63 -8.32
CA GLY A 130 8.57 5.94 -8.94
C GLY A 130 9.33 5.93 -10.28
N GLU A 131 10.51 5.31 -10.32
CA GLU A 131 11.30 5.19 -11.56
C GLU A 131 10.59 4.31 -12.61
N LEU A 132 10.00 3.19 -12.18
CA LEU A 132 9.28 2.27 -13.07
C LEU A 132 8.03 2.92 -13.65
N MET A 133 7.28 3.67 -12.85
CA MET A 133 6.07 4.38 -13.30
C MET A 133 6.38 5.47 -14.32
N ASN A 134 7.52 6.15 -14.17
CA ASN A 134 7.97 7.16 -15.12
C ASN A 134 8.38 6.55 -16.46
N GLU A 135 8.95 5.35 -16.47
CA GLU A 135 9.46 4.69 -17.68
C GLU A 135 8.39 3.88 -18.42
N TYR A 136 7.53 3.17 -17.69
CA TYR A 136 6.56 2.21 -18.25
C TYR A 136 5.11 2.69 -18.15
N GLY A 137 4.85 3.66 -17.29
CA GLY A 137 3.50 4.17 -16.99
C GLY A 137 2.89 3.54 -15.75
N THR A 138 2.11 4.35 -15.03
CA THR A 138 1.52 3.97 -13.74
C THR A 138 0.60 2.75 -13.82
N PHE A 139 -0.29 2.73 -14.82
CA PHE A 139 -1.27 1.64 -14.97
C PHE A 139 -0.63 0.27 -15.23
N GLU A 140 0.46 0.26 -16.02
CA GLU A 140 1.17 -0.96 -16.34
C GLU A 140 1.86 -1.53 -15.09
N ILE A 141 2.59 -0.66 -14.36
CA ILE A 141 3.35 -1.04 -13.18
C ILE A 141 2.43 -1.50 -12.04
N VAL A 142 1.38 -0.75 -11.74
CA VAL A 142 0.40 -1.12 -10.71
C VAL A 142 -0.31 -2.42 -11.07
N GLY A 143 -0.71 -2.58 -12.32
CA GLY A 143 -1.37 -3.80 -12.79
C GLY A 143 -0.51 -5.05 -12.62
N TRP A 144 0.78 -5.01 -13.03
CA TRP A 144 1.72 -6.13 -12.82
C TRP A 144 1.99 -6.38 -11.34
N ALA A 145 2.17 -5.34 -10.55
CA ALA A 145 2.41 -5.48 -9.12
C ALA A 145 1.21 -6.09 -8.38
N MET A 146 -0.03 -5.72 -8.76
CA MET A 146 -1.24 -6.34 -8.22
C MET A 146 -1.35 -7.83 -8.60
N LEU A 147 -0.94 -8.21 -9.81
CA LEU A 147 -0.88 -9.63 -10.19
C LEU A 147 0.14 -10.41 -9.34
N VAL A 148 1.35 -9.88 -9.21
CA VAL A 148 2.41 -10.50 -8.40
C VAL A 148 1.94 -10.66 -6.96
N SER A 149 1.36 -9.60 -6.37
CA SER A 149 0.79 -9.62 -5.02
C SER A 149 -0.36 -10.63 -4.90
N GLY A 150 -1.30 -10.64 -5.85
CA GLY A 150 -2.43 -11.57 -5.84
C GLY A 150 -2.00 -13.03 -5.92
N ILE A 151 -1.05 -13.36 -6.79
CA ILE A 151 -0.49 -14.72 -6.90
C ILE A 151 0.20 -15.14 -5.59
N LEU A 152 0.94 -14.22 -4.95
CA LEU A 152 1.61 -14.49 -3.70
C LEU A 152 0.64 -14.70 -2.54
N LEU A 153 -0.45 -13.92 -2.47
CA LEU A 153 -1.43 -13.99 -1.40
C LEU A 153 -2.43 -15.15 -1.55
N LEU A 154 -2.65 -15.65 -2.77
CA LEU A 154 -3.56 -16.77 -3.03
C LEU A 154 -3.35 -17.98 -2.10
N PRO A 155 -2.12 -18.52 -1.92
CA PRO A 155 -1.90 -19.67 -1.06
C PRO A 155 -2.05 -19.34 0.43
N VAL A 156 -1.88 -18.07 0.81
CA VAL A 156 -2.00 -17.60 2.20
C VAL A 156 -3.48 -17.45 2.58
N VAL A 157 -4.24 -16.77 1.75
CA VAL A 157 -5.67 -16.48 2.01
C VAL A 157 -6.56 -17.70 1.78
N ARG A 158 -6.15 -18.64 0.91
CA ARG A 158 -6.89 -19.88 0.57
C ARG A 158 -8.39 -19.62 0.35
N PRO A 159 -8.77 -18.75 -0.61
CA PRO A 159 -10.17 -18.35 -0.78
C PRO A 159 -11.14 -19.52 -1.03
N TRP A 160 -10.62 -20.66 -1.50
CA TRP A 160 -11.41 -21.90 -1.71
C TRP A 160 -11.77 -22.64 -0.41
N THR A 161 -11.21 -22.28 0.75
CA THR A 161 -11.55 -22.90 2.04
C THR A 161 -12.60 -22.11 2.80
N ILE A 162 -12.97 -20.93 2.34
CA ILE A 162 -14.01 -20.10 2.94
C ILE A 162 -15.37 -20.72 2.57
N GLN A 163 -15.88 -21.60 3.45
CA GLN A 163 -17.25 -22.11 3.38
C GLN A 163 -18.16 -20.98 3.84
N GLY A 164 -19.07 -20.52 2.97
CA GLY A 164 -20.10 -19.55 3.35
C GLY A 164 -20.11 -18.24 2.58
N ILE A 165 -19.43 -18.13 1.44
CA ILE A 165 -19.83 -17.11 0.47
C ILE A 165 -21.14 -17.62 -0.16
N ILE A 166 -22.21 -17.47 0.62
CA ILE A 166 -23.57 -17.66 0.08
C ILE A 166 -23.80 -16.47 -0.83
N TRP A 167 -24.03 -16.78 -2.11
CA TRP A 167 -24.51 -15.83 -3.09
C TRP A 167 -26.00 -15.59 -2.81
N ASP A 168 -26.31 -14.99 -1.68
CA ASP A 168 -27.66 -14.50 -1.38
C ASP A 168 -27.82 -13.12 -2.06
N TRP A 169 -28.33 -13.17 -3.26
CA TRP A 169 -28.86 -12.02 -4.00
C TRP A 169 -30.36 -11.98 -3.85
#